data_18f0e12be9e8e6aa1ef2102cd68335b9
#
_entry.id   18f0e12be9e8e6aa1ef2102cd68335b9
#
_cell.length_a   1.000
_cell.length_b   1.000
_cell.length_c   1.000
_cell.angle_alpha   90.00
_cell.angle_beta   90.00
_cell.angle_gamma   90.00
#
_symmetry.space_group_name_H-M   'P 1'
#
loop_
_entity.id
_entity.type
_entity.pdbx_description
1 polymer ?
#
loop_
_entity_poly.entity_id
_entity_poly.type
_entity_poly.pdbx_seq_one_letter_code
_entity_poly.pdbx_strand_id
1 'polypeptide(L)' 'MSEKKESYKLAVLIDAENAQPSLTPNLLSEIAKYGVASVKRIYGDWTGPQLSGWKDMLLTHSIQQ' A
#
# COMPACT_ATOMS: atom_id res chain seq x y z
N MET A 1 -11.64 14.03 -19.16
CA MET A 1 -10.92 13.85 -18.91
C MET A 1 -10.10 13.49 -17.88
N SER A 2 -9.37 12.77 -18.03
CA SER A 2 -8.58 12.16 -17.07
C SER A 2 -7.48 12.98 -16.53
N GLU A 3 -7.38 14.14 -17.03
CA GLU A 3 -6.32 14.99 -16.55
C GLU A 3 -6.45 15.31 -15.09
N LYS A 4 -7.53 14.95 -14.45
CA LYS A 4 -7.71 15.24 -13.05
C LYS A 4 -7.33 14.10 -12.13
N LYS A 5 -6.71 13.05 -12.63
CA LYS A 5 -6.31 11.96 -11.78
C LYS A 5 -5.46 12.40 -10.61
N GLU A 6 -4.56 13.32 -10.84
CA GLU A 6 -3.63 13.73 -9.80
C GLU A 6 -4.30 14.44 -8.66
N SER A 7 -5.50 14.96 -8.86
CA SER A 7 -6.18 15.64 -7.78
C SER A 7 -7.01 14.69 -6.92
N TYR A 8 -7.15 13.43 -7.33
CA TYR A 8 -7.86 12.46 -6.50
C TYR A 8 -6.94 11.98 -5.39
N LYS A 9 -7.45 11.95 -4.17
CA LYS A 9 -6.70 11.45 -3.04
C LYS A 9 -7.33 10.14 -2.61
N LEU A 10 -6.51 9.12 -2.54
CA LEU A 10 -6.98 7.76 -2.29
C LEU A 10 -6.44 7.27 -0.96
N ALA A 11 -7.27 6.53 -0.25
CA ALA A 11 -6.83 5.83 0.94
C ALA A 11 -6.64 4.36 0.57
N VAL A 12 -5.46 3.84 0.83
CA VAL A 12 -5.14 2.45 0.51
C VAL A 12 -5.07 1.66 1.80
N LEU A 13 -5.92 0.65 1.91
CA LEU A 13 -5.95 -0.21 3.09
C LEU A 13 -5.55 -1.61 2.66
N ILE A 14 -4.55 -2.16 3.32
CA ILE A 14 -3.96 -3.44 2.95
C ILE A 14 -4.18 -4.44 4.07
N ASP A 15 -4.66 -5.63 3.71
CA ASP A 15 -4.80 -6.73 4.64
C ASP A 15 -3.55 -7.58 4.54
N ALA A 16 -2.67 -7.49 5.54
CA ALA A 16 -1.37 -8.16 5.48
C ALA A 16 -1.48 -9.68 5.49
N GLU A 17 -2.61 -10.21 5.95
CA GLU A 17 -2.78 -11.66 5.97
C GLU A 17 -3.10 -12.23 4.60
N ASN A 18 -3.71 -11.42 3.74
CA ASN A 18 -4.10 -11.87 2.41
C ASN A 18 -3.23 -11.27 1.31
N ALA A 19 -2.64 -10.13 1.54
CA ALA A 19 -1.79 -9.49 0.56
C ALA A 19 -0.36 -10.02 0.65
N GLN A 20 0.35 -10.00 -0.46
CA GLN A 20 1.74 -10.43 -0.49
C GLN A 20 2.65 -9.23 -0.62
N PRO A 21 3.69 -9.13 0.23
CA PRO A 21 4.59 -7.98 0.15
C PRO A 21 5.23 -7.82 -1.22
N SER A 22 5.57 -8.92 -1.87
CA SER A 22 6.26 -8.83 -3.16
C SER A 22 5.40 -8.23 -4.26
N LEU A 23 4.08 -8.22 -4.10
CA LEU A 23 3.19 -7.64 -5.09
C LEU A 23 2.84 -6.20 -4.81
N THR A 24 3.27 -5.68 -3.67
CA THR A 24 2.89 -4.33 -3.24
C THR A 24 3.37 -3.24 -4.20
N PRO A 25 4.60 -3.27 -4.71
CA PRO A 25 5.01 -2.21 -5.63
C PRO A 25 4.15 -2.16 -6.89
N ASN A 26 3.77 -3.32 -7.43
CA ASN A 26 2.92 -3.36 -8.60
C ASN A 26 1.52 -2.82 -8.29
N LEU A 27 1.00 -3.17 -7.13
CA LEU A 27 -0.31 -2.70 -6.72
C LEU A 27 -0.32 -1.19 -6.57
N LEU A 28 0.68 -0.63 -5.91
CA LEU A 28 0.74 0.82 -5.71
C LEU A 28 0.95 1.55 -7.04
N SER A 29 1.66 0.93 -7.95
CA SER A 29 1.86 1.49 -9.27
C SER A 29 0.54 1.57 -10.04
N GLU A 30 -0.30 0.53 -9.91
CA GLU A 30 -1.61 0.55 -10.52
C GLU A 30 -2.51 1.61 -9.90
N ILE A 31 -2.48 1.71 -8.58
CA ILE A 31 -3.28 2.70 -7.88
C ILE A 31 -2.91 4.11 -8.30
N ALA A 32 -1.64 4.35 -8.56
CA ALA A 32 -1.16 5.67 -8.96
C ALA A 32 -1.76 6.12 -10.30
N LYS A 33 -2.31 5.22 -11.07
CA LYS A 33 -2.99 5.59 -12.30
C LYS A 33 -4.34 6.25 -12.04
N TYR A 34 -4.87 6.08 -10.83
CA TYR A 34 -6.18 6.61 -10.49
C TYR A 34 -6.12 7.85 -9.59
N GLY A 35 -4.98 8.11 -9.00
CA GLY A 35 -4.86 9.26 -8.12
C GLY A 35 -3.64 9.15 -7.24
N VAL A 36 -3.64 9.93 -6.16
CA VAL A 36 -2.53 9.96 -5.22
C VAL A 36 -2.91 9.18 -3.98
N ALA A 37 -2.09 8.20 -3.61
CA ALA A 37 -2.32 7.44 -2.39
C ALA A 37 -1.85 8.29 -1.20
N SER A 38 -2.73 9.11 -0.68
CA SER A 38 -2.38 10.03 0.39
C SER A 38 -2.35 9.36 1.76
N VAL A 39 -3.04 8.24 1.90
CA VAL A 39 -3.01 7.45 3.13
C VAL A 39 -2.78 6.00 2.72
N LYS A 40 -1.79 5.36 3.33
CA LYS A 40 -1.51 3.96 3.09
C LYS A 40 -1.39 3.29 4.45
N ARG A 41 -2.25 2.34 4.74
CA ARG A 41 -2.24 1.63 6.00
C ARG A 41 -2.33 0.15 5.79
N ILE A 42 -1.74 -0.59 6.71
CA ILE A 42 -1.75 -2.04 6.64
C ILE A 42 -2.21 -2.60 7.98
N TYR A 43 -3.00 -3.64 7.92
CA TYR A 43 -3.54 -4.31 9.10
C TYR A 43 -3.12 -5.76 9.07
N GLY A 44 -2.91 -6.33 10.23
CA GLY A 44 -2.57 -7.74 10.33
C GLY A 44 -2.13 -8.11 11.71
N ASP A 45 -1.86 -9.38 11.91
CA ASP A 45 -1.33 -9.89 13.15
C ASP A 45 0.20 -9.83 13.07
N TRP A 46 0.77 -8.90 13.81
CA TRP A 46 2.21 -8.67 13.75
C TRP A 46 3.01 -9.52 14.73
N THR A 47 2.37 -10.49 15.37
CA THR A 47 3.08 -11.38 16.27
C THR A 47 3.78 -12.52 15.52
N GLY A 48 3.46 -12.73 14.25
CA GLY A 48 4.03 -13.80 13.48
C GLY A 48 5.12 -13.33 12.53
N PRO A 49 5.60 -14.21 11.69
CA PRO A 49 6.71 -13.90 10.79
C PRO A 49 6.36 -13.01 9.60
N GLN A 50 5.09 -12.75 9.36
CA GLN A 50 4.75 -11.94 8.22
C GLN A 50 5.25 -10.52 8.35
N LEU A 51 5.55 -10.06 9.57
CA LEU A 51 6.08 -8.72 9.73
C LEU A 51 7.43 -8.57 9.02
N SER A 52 8.26 -9.61 9.08
CA SER A 52 9.57 -9.49 8.46
C SER A 52 9.45 -9.37 6.94
N GLY A 53 8.44 -9.96 6.34
CA GLY A 53 8.23 -9.82 4.90
C GLY A 53 7.74 -8.45 4.51
N TRP A 54 7.06 -7.74 5.43
CA TRP A 54 6.51 -6.44 5.14
C TRP A 54 7.42 -5.28 5.51
N LYS A 55 8.43 -5.53 6.33
CA LYS A 55 9.19 -4.46 6.94
C LYS A 55 9.78 -3.48 5.93
N ASP A 56 10.43 -3.99 4.91
CA ASP A 56 11.02 -3.13 3.90
C ASP A 56 9.95 -2.40 3.10
N MET A 57 8.83 -3.06 2.85
CA MET A 57 7.75 -2.44 2.09
C MET A 57 7.14 -1.28 2.86
N LEU A 58 7.01 -1.42 4.18
CA LEU A 58 6.46 -0.35 5.00
C LEU A 58 7.32 0.90 4.92
N LEU A 59 8.62 0.72 4.96
CA LEU A 59 9.54 1.84 4.88
C LEU A 59 9.62 2.43 3.48
N THR A 60 9.77 1.57 2.50
CA THR A 60 9.98 2.02 1.12
C THR A 60 8.77 2.77 0.59
N HIS A 61 7.58 2.34 0.95
CA HIS A 61 6.36 2.91 0.41
C HIS A 61 5.59 3.77 1.40
N SER A 62 6.17 4.05 2.55
CA SER A 62 5.56 4.92 3.57
C SER A 62 4.19 4.39 4.00
N ILE A 63 4.10 3.10 4.25
CA ILE A 63 2.87 2.47 4.69
C ILE A 63 2.85 2.44 6.22
N GLN A 64 1.74 2.85 6.82
CA GLN A 64 1.60 2.86 8.28
C GLN A 64 0.91 1.60 8.75
N GLN A 65 1.42 1.05 9.83
CA GLN A 65 0.78 -0.11 10.44
C GLN A 65 -0.26 0.33 11.48
#